data_54bf8d48cf2b73ef0e786dfb542767b6
#
_entry.id   54bf8d48cf2b73ef0e786dfb542767b6
#
_cell.length_a   1.000
_cell.length_b   1.000
_cell.length_c   1.000
_cell.angle_alpha   90.00
_cell.angle_beta   90.00
_cell.angle_gamma   90.00
#
_symmetry.space_group_name_H-M   'P 1'
#
loop_
_entity.id
_entity.type
_entity.pdbx_description
1 polymer ?
#
loop_
_entity_poly.entity_id
_entity_poly.type
_entity_poly.pdbx_seq_one_letter_code
_entity_poly.pdbx_strand_id
1 'polypeptide(L)'
;QLKILNRLVVQYEARLIEAEAADNIIRIVSLSLRIADTKAITMALSIDRGDDSAYLKYLQAGRMDETVLLDVTPAYALLKPAEIARISALPIRVKLQYLMRDPLERLWSNVRMLAKRSLNEGQDFLVNCQDILQRVFYTQEETHIVTRGDHRSNIARFVAVFDRSQFQVGFAESLQDGPKFDSMCAYWGINATSARQIKPAHVGVAAPFPEGLRRDTLQFLKTQYDFVADNFADLPENWRKNRELLA
;
A
#
# COMPACT_ATOMS: atom_id res chain seq x y z
N GLN A 1 -13.76 -6.82 -6.62
CA GLN A 1 -12.37 -7.24 -6.83
C GLN A 1 -12.21 -7.98 -8.17
N LEU A 2 -12.98 -9.02 -8.47
CA LEU A 2 -12.90 -9.78 -9.74
C LEU A 2 -13.04 -8.92 -10.99
N LYS A 3 -13.96 -7.92 -11.00
CA LYS A 3 -14.08 -6.97 -12.13
C LYS A 3 -12.81 -6.16 -12.37
N ILE A 4 -12.10 -5.79 -11.31
CA ILE A 4 -10.84 -5.05 -11.42
C ILE A 4 -9.75 -5.95 -12.00
N LEU A 5 -9.62 -7.17 -11.50
CA LEU A 5 -8.63 -8.13 -11.98
C LEU A 5 -8.84 -8.47 -13.46
N ASN A 6 -10.08 -8.74 -13.87
CA ASN A 6 -10.40 -9.00 -15.28
C ASN A 6 -10.04 -7.81 -16.19
N ARG A 7 -10.30 -6.56 -15.72
CA ARG A 7 -9.88 -5.35 -16.45
C ARG A 7 -8.35 -5.25 -16.57
N LEU A 8 -7.62 -5.62 -15.51
CA LEU A 8 -6.15 -5.63 -15.54
C LEU A 8 -5.61 -6.64 -16.54
N VAL A 9 -6.21 -7.84 -16.64
CA VAL A 9 -5.82 -8.84 -17.65
C VAL A 9 -5.93 -8.23 -19.04
N VAL A 10 -7.07 -7.63 -19.39
CA VAL A 10 -7.29 -7.00 -20.71
C VAL A 10 -6.25 -5.91 -20.97
N GLN A 11 -5.95 -5.08 -19.97
CA GLN A 11 -4.93 -4.03 -20.12
C GLN A 11 -3.52 -4.59 -20.32
N TYR A 12 -3.17 -5.68 -19.64
CA TYR A 12 -1.88 -6.33 -19.81
C TYR A 12 -1.76 -7.04 -21.16
N GLU A 13 -2.84 -7.68 -21.64
CA GLU A 13 -2.90 -8.30 -22.96
C GLU A 13 -2.72 -7.26 -24.09
N ALA A 14 -3.39 -6.10 -24.00
CA ALA A 14 -3.17 -5.02 -24.96
C ALA A 14 -1.71 -4.53 -24.98
N ARG A 15 -1.11 -4.33 -23.80
CA ARG A 15 0.31 -3.93 -23.69
C ARG A 15 1.27 -5.02 -24.15
N LEU A 16 0.89 -6.29 -24.04
CA LEU A 16 1.69 -7.41 -24.55
C LEU A 16 1.79 -7.35 -26.06
N ILE A 17 0.67 -7.12 -26.75
CA ILE A 17 0.64 -6.93 -28.21
C ILE A 17 1.56 -5.78 -28.64
N GLU A 18 1.52 -4.64 -27.92
CA GLU A 18 2.43 -3.51 -28.20
C GLU A 18 3.91 -3.89 -27.99
N ALA A 19 4.20 -4.69 -26.95
CA ALA A 19 5.56 -5.12 -26.65
C ALA A 19 6.08 -6.13 -27.68
N GLU A 20 5.23 -7.01 -28.18
CA GLU A 20 5.52 -7.95 -29.27
C GLU A 20 5.79 -7.21 -30.58
N ALA A 21 4.96 -6.24 -30.94
CA ALA A 21 5.17 -5.39 -32.12
C ALA A 21 6.48 -4.59 -32.07
N ALA A 22 6.97 -4.27 -30.86
CA ALA A 22 8.22 -3.55 -30.62
C ALA A 22 9.42 -4.48 -30.38
N ASP A 23 9.26 -5.79 -30.46
CA ASP A 23 10.27 -6.83 -30.19
C ASP A 23 10.98 -6.67 -28.82
N ASN A 24 10.21 -6.20 -27.81
CA ASN A 24 10.74 -5.95 -26.46
C ASN A 24 10.62 -7.19 -25.57
N ILE A 25 11.59 -8.08 -25.68
CA ILE A 25 11.60 -9.39 -24.99
C ILE A 25 11.42 -9.28 -23.46
N ILE A 26 12.11 -8.32 -22.81
CA ILE A 26 12.00 -8.12 -21.36
C ILE A 26 10.57 -7.76 -20.96
N ARG A 27 9.93 -6.86 -21.73
CA ARG A 27 8.56 -6.42 -21.49
C ARG A 27 7.56 -7.54 -21.78
N ILE A 28 7.77 -8.33 -22.83
CA ILE A 28 6.97 -9.51 -23.18
C ILE A 28 6.97 -10.50 -22.02
N VAL A 29 8.13 -10.93 -21.54
CA VAL A 29 8.25 -11.86 -20.40
C VAL A 29 7.56 -11.32 -19.15
N SER A 30 7.82 -10.05 -18.79
CA SER A 30 7.22 -9.43 -17.62
C SER A 30 5.68 -9.35 -17.70
N LEU A 31 5.13 -9.02 -18.87
CA LEU A 31 3.68 -8.93 -19.07
C LEU A 31 3.04 -10.32 -19.08
N SER A 32 3.66 -11.31 -19.72
CA SER A 32 3.17 -12.69 -19.73
C SER A 32 3.07 -13.26 -18.32
N LEU A 33 4.07 -13.05 -17.47
CA LEU A 33 4.05 -13.46 -16.08
C LEU A 33 2.93 -12.75 -15.29
N ARG A 34 2.73 -11.45 -15.50
CA ARG A 34 1.65 -10.69 -14.86
C ARG A 34 0.26 -11.15 -15.28
N ILE A 35 0.09 -11.48 -16.56
CA ILE A 35 -1.17 -12.03 -17.08
C ILE A 35 -1.46 -13.38 -16.42
N ALA A 36 -0.48 -14.28 -16.41
CA ALA A 36 -0.61 -15.60 -15.80
C ALA A 36 -0.96 -15.50 -14.31
N ASP A 37 -0.24 -14.68 -13.56
CA ASP A 37 -0.50 -14.45 -12.14
C ASP A 37 -1.88 -13.82 -11.88
N THR A 38 -2.26 -12.79 -12.67
CA THR A 38 -3.58 -12.16 -12.53
C THR A 38 -4.72 -13.12 -12.87
N LYS A 39 -4.55 -14.00 -13.85
CA LYS A 39 -5.52 -15.06 -14.17
C LYS A 39 -5.59 -16.09 -13.03
N ALA A 40 -4.46 -16.49 -12.46
CA ALA A 40 -4.42 -17.45 -11.36
C ALA A 40 -5.12 -16.93 -10.09
N ILE A 41 -4.84 -15.69 -9.65
CA ILE A 41 -5.54 -15.09 -8.51
C ILE A 41 -7.04 -14.87 -8.81
N THR A 42 -7.39 -14.48 -10.04
CA THR A 42 -8.80 -14.32 -10.45
C THR A 42 -9.55 -15.64 -10.34
N MET A 43 -8.93 -16.72 -10.80
CA MET A 43 -9.50 -18.07 -10.68
C MET A 43 -9.64 -18.49 -9.22
N ALA A 44 -8.60 -18.31 -8.40
CA ALA A 44 -8.64 -18.63 -6.99
C ALA A 44 -9.78 -17.90 -6.26
N LEU A 45 -9.93 -16.59 -6.48
CA LEU A 45 -11.01 -15.79 -5.89
C LEU A 45 -12.40 -16.09 -6.45
N SER A 46 -12.51 -16.64 -7.66
CA SER A 46 -13.81 -17.06 -8.23
C SER A 46 -14.32 -18.38 -7.68
N ILE A 47 -13.41 -19.26 -7.24
CA ILE A 47 -13.71 -20.57 -6.67
C ILE A 47 -13.99 -20.47 -5.17
N ASP A 48 -13.43 -19.44 -4.52
CA ASP A 48 -13.56 -19.25 -3.06
C ASP A 48 -15.03 -19.22 -2.63
N ARG A 49 -15.40 -20.22 -1.86
CA ARG A 49 -16.73 -20.40 -1.28
C ARG A 49 -16.78 -20.11 0.23
N GLY A 50 -15.80 -19.37 0.73
CA GLY A 50 -15.72 -18.94 2.12
C GLY A 50 -14.74 -19.70 2.98
N ASP A 51 -14.02 -20.71 2.44
CA ASP A 51 -12.99 -21.46 3.15
C ASP A 51 -11.55 -20.97 2.85
N ASP A 52 -11.40 -20.03 1.92
CA ASP A 52 -10.12 -19.43 1.50
C ASP A 52 -9.08 -20.45 0.97
N SER A 53 -9.44 -21.72 0.77
CA SER A 53 -8.51 -22.79 0.38
C SER A 53 -7.89 -22.56 -1.00
N ALA A 54 -8.69 -22.06 -1.96
CA ALA A 54 -8.21 -21.74 -3.30
C ALA A 54 -7.19 -20.58 -3.29
N TYR A 55 -7.42 -19.58 -2.44
CA TYR A 55 -6.48 -18.48 -2.25
C TYR A 55 -5.19 -18.94 -1.58
N LEU A 56 -5.27 -19.78 -0.55
CA LEU A 56 -4.06 -20.36 0.08
C LEU A 56 -3.25 -21.22 -0.88
N LYS A 57 -3.93 -22.00 -1.73
CA LYS A 57 -3.26 -22.73 -2.83
C LYS A 57 -2.55 -21.80 -3.81
N TYR A 58 -3.20 -20.70 -4.20
CA TYR A 58 -2.58 -19.70 -5.06
C TYR A 58 -1.31 -19.11 -4.42
N LEU A 59 -1.37 -18.71 -3.14
CA LEU A 59 -0.20 -18.18 -2.42
C LEU A 59 0.95 -19.19 -2.30
N GLN A 60 0.63 -20.46 -2.21
CA GLN A 60 1.62 -21.54 -2.12
C GLN A 60 2.14 -22.02 -3.49
N ALA A 61 1.52 -21.57 -4.58
CA ALA A 61 1.93 -21.96 -5.92
C ALA A 61 3.38 -21.54 -6.21
N GLY A 62 4.20 -22.49 -6.61
CA GLY A 62 5.64 -22.26 -6.87
C GLY A 62 6.53 -22.21 -5.63
N ARG A 63 5.98 -22.43 -4.42
CA ARG A 63 6.77 -22.58 -3.20
C ARG A 63 7.65 -23.84 -3.31
N MET A 64 8.92 -23.71 -2.94
CA MET A 64 9.89 -24.81 -2.84
C MET A 64 10.18 -25.08 -1.37
N ASP A 65 11.09 -24.32 -0.77
CA ASP A 65 11.58 -24.47 0.60
C ASP A 65 11.34 -23.20 1.46
N GLU A 66 10.66 -22.20 0.91
CA GLU A 66 10.35 -20.97 1.66
C GLU A 66 9.45 -21.27 2.85
N THR A 67 9.86 -20.78 4.01
CA THR A 67 9.11 -20.93 5.26
C THR A 67 8.08 -19.84 5.47
N VAL A 68 8.20 -18.72 4.76
CA VAL A 68 7.34 -17.53 4.86
C VAL A 68 6.83 -17.15 3.48
N LEU A 69 5.52 -16.92 3.39
CA LEU A 69 4.88 -16.35 2.22
C LEU A 69 4.39 -14.95 2.58
N LEU A 70 4.60 -13.99 1.68
CA LEU A 70 4.20 -12.60 1.88
C LEU A 70 3.10 -12.22 0.89
N ASP A 71 2.01 -11.66 1.41
CA ASP A 71 1.02 -10.92 0.64
C ASP A 71 1.09 -9.44 1.00
N VAL A 72 1.49 -8.60 0.04
CA VAL A 72 1.67 -7.16 0.24
C VAL A 72 0.53 -6.41 -0.44
N THR A 73 -0.55 -6.21 0.27
CA THR A 73 -1.77 -5.60 -0.26
C THR A 73 -2.20 -4.37 0.56
N PRO A 74 -1.94 -3.14 0.08
CA PRO A 74 -2.32 -1.91 0.82
C PRO A 74 -3.83 -1.78 1.07
N ALA A 75 -4.67 -2.43 0.29
CA ALA A 75 -6.12 -2.43 0.48
C ALA A 75 -6.57 -3.17 1.74
N TYR A 76 -5.75 -4.02 2.33
CA TYR A 76 -6.08 -4.70 3.59
C TYR A 76 -6.33 -3.71 4.74
N ALA A 77 -5.72 -2.54 4.71
CA ALA A 77 -6.02 -1.48 5.67
C ALA A 77 -7.50 -1.05 5.70
N LEU A 78 -8.26 -1.33 4.62
CA LEU A 78 -9.67 -0.96 4.48
C LEU A 78 -10.64 -2.12 4.78
N LEU A 79 -10.15 -3.29 5.17
CA LEU A 79 -10.98 -4.44 5.47
C LEU A 79 -11.95 -4.16 6.61
N LYS A 80 -13.14 -4.70 6.51
CA LYS A 80 -14.14 -4.67 7.58
C LYS A 80 -13.77 -5.68 8.68
N PRO A 81 -14.26 -5.50 9.91
CA PRO A 81 -13.96 -6.41 11.01
C PRO A 81 -14.23 -7.90 10.70
N ALA A 82 -15.32 -8.20 9.98
CA ALA A 82 -15.64 -9.57 9.57
C ALA A 82 -14.61 -10.18 8.61
N GLU A 83 -14.05 -9.38 7.70
CA GLU A 83 -13.00 -9.81 6.76
C GLU A 83 -11.67 -10.01 7.50
N ILE A 84 -11.36 -9.15 8.47
CA ILE A 84 -10.18 -9.29 9.33
C ILE A 84 -10.30 -10.57 10.18
N ALA A 85 -11.48 -10.85 10.72
CA ALA A 85 -11.74 -12.08 11.47
C ALA A 85 -11.57 -13.33 10.60
N ARG A 86 -11.95 -13.30 9.32
CA ARG A 86 -11.65 -14.41 8.39
C ARG A 86 -10.16 -14.66 8.24
N ILE A 87 -9.36 -13.60 8.14
CA ILE A 87 -7.89 -13.75 8.06
C ILE A 87 -7.34 -14.42 9.32
N SER A 88 -7.84 -14.06 10.51
CA SER A 88 -7.39 -14.68 11.76
C SER A 88 -7.81 -16.14 11.92
N ALA A 89 -8.87 -16.55 11.23
CA ALA A 89 -9.39 -17.92 11.26
C ALA A 89 -8.74 -18.84 10.20
N LEU A 90 -7.81 -18.35 9.37
CA LEU A 90 -7.12 -19.18 8.39
C LEU A 90 -6.35 -20.32 9.07
N PRO A 91 -6.34 -21.55 8.50
CA PRO A 91 -5.67 -22.72 9.08
C PRO A 91 -4.14 -22.67 8.88
N ILE A 92 -3.56 -21.50 9.04
CA ILE A 92 -2.13 -21.21 8.93
C ILE A 92 -1.72 -20.17 9.98
N ARG A 93 -0.43 -20.11 10.29
CA ARG A 93 0.07 -19.04 11.15
C ARG A 93 0.13 -17.73 10.37
N VAL A 94 -0.71 -16.78 10.74
CA VAL A 94 -0.75 -15.44 10.13
C VAL A 94 0.00 -14.45 11.02
N LYS A 95 0.85 -13.63 10.41
CA LYS A 95 1.44 -12.43 11.01
C LYS A 95 1.15 -11.24 10.12
N LEU A 96 0.73 -10.15 10.70
CA LEU A 96 0.38 -8.92 10.00
C LEU A 96 1.36 -7.81 10.34
N GLN A 97 1.79 -7.09 9.33
CA GLN A 97 2.59 -5.88 9.46
C GLN A 97 1.83 -4.70 8.87
N TYR A 98 1.54 -3.70 9.68
CA TYR A 98 0.99 -2.43 9.20
C TYR A 98 2.11 -1.39 9.12
N LEU A 99 2.47 -0.98 7.91
CA LEU A 99 3.47 0.06 7.69
C LEU A 99 2.78 1.40 7.50
N MET A 100 2.93 2.28 8.47
CA MET A 100 2.52 3.68 8.37
C MET A 100 3.54 4.44 7.52
N ARG A 101 3.04 5.37 6.73
CA ARG A 101 3.84 6.39 6.05
C ARG A 101 3.39 7.75 6.55
N ASP A 102 4.31 8.72 6.62
CA ASP A 102 3.98 10.09 6.99
C ASP A 102 2.68 10.56 6.32
N PRO A 103 1.68 11.06 7.07
CA PRO A 103 0.36 11.40 6.55
C PRO A 103 0.39 12.39 5.38
N LEU A 104 1.22 13.43 5.46
CA LEU A 104 1.38 14.43 4.41
C LEU A 104 2.00 13.80 3.15
N GLU A 105 3.10 13.07 3.31
CA GLU A 105 3.78 12.40 2.22
C GLU A 105 2.90 11.35 1.53
N ARG A 106 2.12 10.62 2.31
CA ARG A 106 1.18 9.63 1.80
C ARG A 106 0.05 10.31 1.00
N LEU A 107 -0.55 11.36 1.58
CA LEU A 107 -1.61 12.13 0.93
C LEU A 107 -1.10 12.69 -0.40
N TRP A 108 0.05 13.36 -0.40
CA TRP A 108 0.63 13.96 -1.59
C TRP A 108 0.98 12.93 -2.66
N SER A 109 1.49 11.77 -2.26
CA SER A 109 1.76 10.67 -3.18
C SER A 109 0.48 10.16 -3.89
N ASN A 110 -0.64 10.06 -3.16
CA ASN A 110 -1.92 9.68 -3.76
C ASN A 110 -2.48 10.76 -4.68
N VAL A 111 -2.42 12.02 -4.28
CA VAL A 111 -2.83 13.17 -5.11
C VAL A 111 -2.09 13.15 -6.45
N ARG A 112 -0.76 13.04 -6.42
CA ARG A 112 0.06 12.95 -7.65
C ARG A 112 -0.29 11.75 -8.52
N MET A 113 -0.59 10.61 -7.91
CA MET A 113 -1.01 9.41 -8.64
C MET A 113 -2.34 9.62 -9.34
N LEU A 114 -3.31 10.24 -8.69
CA LEU A 114 -4.62 10.56 -9.28
C LEU A 114 -4.47 11.62 -10.37
N ALA A 115 -3.72 12.69 -10.11
CA ALA A 115 -3.47 13.75 -11.08
C ALA A 115 -2.87 13.19 -12.38
N LYS A 116 -1.91 12.27 -12.26
CA LYS A 116 -1.33 11.60 -13.43
C LYS A 116 -2.36 10.78 -14.23
N ARG A 117 -3.33 10.16 -13.54
CA ARG A 117 -4.36 9.31 -14.17
C ARG A 117 -5.47 10.12 -14.83
N SER A 118 -5.77 11.28 -14.29
CA SER A 118 -6.82 12.19 -14.77
C SER A 118 -6.31 13.34 -15.64
N LEU A 119 -5.00 13.36 -15.94
CA LEU A 119 -4.40 14.43 -16.72
C LEU A 119 -4.89 14.37 -18.15
N ASN A 120 -5.52 15.44 -18.61
CA ASN A 120 -5.92 15.64 -19.99
C ASN A 120 -4.82 16.34 -20.80
N GLU A 121 -4.89 16.24 -22.12
CA GLU A 121 -3.94 16.92 -23.01
C GLU A 121 -4.00 18.45 -22.80
N GLY A 122 -2.83 19.06 -22.66
CA GLY A 122 -2.71 20.51 -22.41
C GLY A 122 -2.94 20.97 -20.95
N GLN A 123 -3.30 20.07 -20.05
CA GLN A 123 -3.51 20.41 -18.64
C GLN A 123 -2.18 20.41 -17.87
N ASP A 124 -1.99 21.42 -17.02
CA ASP A 124 -0.84 21.46 -16.10
C ASP A 124 -0.97 20.45 -14.98
N PHE A 125 0.07 19.66 -14.77
CA PHE A 125 0.08 18.59 -13.77
C PHE A 125 0.00 19.10 -12.32
N LEU A 126 0.67 20.21 -12.00
CA LEU A 126 0.66 20.78 -10.65
C LEU A 126 -0.69 21.43 -10.33
N VAL A 127 -1.28 22.10 -11.28
CA VAL A 127 -2.65 22.65 -11.14
C VAL A 127 -3.64 21.51 -10.90
N ASN A 128 -3.58 20.42 -11.65
CA ASN A 128 -4.43 19.26 -11.42
C ASN A 128 -4.19 18.62 -10.04
N CYS A 129 -2.94 18.58 -9.55
CA CYS A 129 -2.66 18.13 -8.17
C CYS A 129 -3.31 19.05 -7.12
N GLN A 130 -3.25 20.36 -7.30
CA GLN A 130 -3.85 21.34 -6.39
C GLN A 130 -5.38 21.21 -6.35
N ASP A 131 -6.01 21.07 -7.51
CA ASP A 131 -7.46 20.87 -7.64
C ASP A 131 -7.92 19.60 -6.91
N ILE A 132 -7.17 18.49 -7.07
CA ILE A 132 -7.47 17.24 -6.36
C ILE A 132 -7.31 17.44 -4.84
N LEU A 133 -6.25 18.09 -4.39
CA LEU A 133 -6.02 18.35 -2.98
C LEU A 133 -7.14 19.22 -2.36
N GLN A 134 -7.61 20.24 -3.08
CA GLN A 134 -8.75 21.06 -2.65
C GLN A 134 -10.04 20.23 -2.56
N ARG A 135 -10.30 19.33 -3.50
CA ARG A 135 -11.44 18.41 -3.42
C ARG A 135 -11.40 17.52 -2.20
N VAL A 136 -10.21 17.02 -1.83
CA VAL A 136 -10.04 16.25 -0.59
C VAL A 136 -10.51 17.04 0.64
N PHE A 137 -10.21 18.34 0.71
CA PHE A 137 -10.52 19.15 1.87
C PHE A 137 -11.98 19.63 1.90
N TYR A 138 -12.51 20.08 0.77
CA TYR A 138 -13.76 20.85 0.74
C TYR A 138 -14.96 20.06 0.26
N THR A 139 -14.78 19.05 -0.61
CA THR A 139 -15.93 18.34 -1.19
C THR A 139 -16.09 16.91 -0.68
N GLN A 140 -15.10 16.38 0.02
CA GLN A 140 -15.05 15.00 0.48
C GLN A 140 -15.21 13.95 -0.65
N GLU A 141 -14.99 14.34 -1.90
CA GLU A 141 -15.13 13.44 -3.06
C GLU A 141 -14.08 12.34 -3.08
N GLU A 142 -12.88 12.61 -2.56
CA GLU A 142 -11.74 11.70 -2.57
C GLU A 142 -11.57 10.97 -1.23
N THR A 143 -12.68 10.56 -0.61
CA THR A 143 -12.69 9.93 0.73
C THR A 143 -11.78 8.71 0.85
N HIS A 144 -11.57 7.97 -0.25
CA HIS A 144 -10.69 6.80 -0.26
C HIS A 144 -9.21 7.15 0.02
N ILE A 145 -8.77 8.37 -0.31
CA ILE A 145 -7.43 8.86 0.02
C ILE A 145 -7.31 9.03 1.53
N VAL A 146 -8.30 9.68 2.14
CA VAL A 146 -8.33 9.97 3.58
C VAL A 146 -8.40 8.67 4.38
N THR A 147 -9.35 7.80 4.04
CA THR A 147 -9.62 6.55 4.75
C THR A 147 -8.39 5.63 4.80
N ARG A 148 -7.62 5.56 3.73
CA ARG A 148 -6.36 4.79 3.70
C ARG A 148 -5.28 5.37 4.61
N GLY A 149 -5.35 6.66 4.93
CA GLY A 149 -4.42 7.36 5.83
C GLY A 149 -4.91 7.47 7.27
N ASP A 150 -6.07 6.96 7.57
CA ASP A 150 -6.60 6.92 8.93
C ASP A 150 -5.94 5.80 9.72
N HIS A 151 -4.71 6.08 10.18
CA HIS A 151 -3.89 5.12 10.93
C HIS A 151 -4.59 4.67 12.20
N ARG A 152 -5.26 5.59 12.92
CA ARG A 152 -5.99 5.30 14.15
C ARG A 152 -7.06 4.23 13.93
N SER A 153 -7.99 4.48 13.00
CA SER A 153 -9.09 3.56 12.73
C SER A 153 -8.62 2.25 12.10
N ASN A 154 -7.60 2.32 11.23
CA ASN A 154 -7.02 1.14 10.61
C ASN A 154 -6.39 0.22 11.65
N ILE A 155 -5.51 0.73 12.52
CA ILE A 155 -4.84 -0.05 13.57
C ILE A 155 -5.87 -0.61 14.55
N ALA A 156 -6.83 0.20 15.00
CA ALA A 156 -7.85 -0.23 15.96
C ALA A 156 -8.63 -1.48 15.49
N ARG A 157 -8.96 -1.57 14.17
CA ARG A 157 -9.66 -2.74 13.62
C ARG A 157 -8.83 -4.02 13.69
N PHE A 158 -7.52 -3.93 13.47
CA PHE A 158 -6.64 -5.11 13.53
C PHE A 158 -6.34 -5.52 14.97
N VAL A 159 -6.09 -4.56 15.87
CA VAL A 159 -5.85 -4.83 17.30
C VAL A 159 -7.08 -5.47 17.98
N ALA A 160 -8.28 -5.22 17.48
CA ALA A 160 -9.50 -5.86 17.99
C ALA A 160 -9.57 -7.36 17.69
N VAL A 161 -8.78 -7.87 16.74
CA VAL A 161 -8.84 -9.27 16.27
C VAL A 161 -7.53 -10.02 16.52
N PHE A 162 -6.39 -9.35 16.32
CA PHE A 162 -5.07 -9.95 16.43
C PHE A 162 -4.36 -9.50 17.70
N ASP A 163 -3.68 -10.43 18.35
CA ASP A 163 -2.83 -10.10 19.50
C ASP A 163 -1.49 -9.47 19.05
N ARG A 164 -0.71 -9.00 20.04
CA ARG A 164 0.58 -8.34 19.79
C ARG A 164 1.64 -9.24 19.17
N SER A 165 1.51 -10.55 19.26
CA SER A 165 2.45 -11.50 18.65
C SER A 165 2.16 -11.69 17.17
N GLN A 166 0.96 -11.36 16.73
CA GLN A 166 0.45 -11.55 15.38
C GLN A 166 0.33 -10.24 14.58
N PHE A 167 0.28 -9.10 15.25
CA PHE A 167 0.12 -7.79 14.60
C PHE A 167 1.18 -6.80 15.06
N GLN A 168 1.98 -6.32 14.14
CA GLN A 168 3.00 -5.31 14.37
C GLN A 168 2.74 -4.07 13.53
N VAL A 169 3.00 -2.90 14.11
CA VAL A 169 2.96 -1.60 13.43
C VAL A 169 4.39 -1.09 13.29
N GLY A 170 4.70 -0.51 12.14
CA GLY A 170 5.99 0.11 11.86
C GLY A 170 5.86 1.31 10.93
N PHE A 171 6.98 1.94 10.64
CA PHE A 171 7.06 3.06 9.72
C PHE A 171 7.70 2.62 8.40
N ALA A 172 7.14 3.07 7.28
CA ALA A 172 7.69 2.78 5.95
C ALA A 172 9.11 3.34 5.80
N GLU A 173 9.40 4.45 6.46
CA GLU A 173 10.72 5.08 6.54
C GLU A 173 11.77 4.17 7.18
N SER A 174 11.34 3.29 8.09
CA SER A 174 12.22 2.32 8.76
C SER A 174 12.68 1.17 7.86
N LEU A 175 12.10 1.01 6.67
CA LEU A 175 12.58 0.01 5.70
C LEU A 175 14.01 0.26 5.20
N GLN A 176 14.51 1.49 5.36
CA GLN A 176 15.89 1.86 5.04
C GLN A 176 16.81 1.95 6.27
N ASP A 177 16.25 1.79 7.47
CA ASP A 177 16.97 1.79 8.74
C ASP A 177 17.36 0.35 9.07
N GLY A 178 18.65 0.03 8.99
CA GLY A 178 19.16 -1.33 9.17
C GLY A 178 18.62 -2.02 10.41
N PRO A 179 18.81 -1.51 11.63
CA PRO A 179 18.34 -2.17 12.86
C PRO A 179 16.82 -2.32 12.94
N LYS A 180 16.05 -1.33 12.48
CA LYS A 180 14.57 -1.40 12.48
C LYS A 180 14.08 -2.38 11.43
N PHE A 181 14.73 -2.42 10.28
CA PHE A 181 14.42 -3.42 9.24
C PHE A 181 14.77 -4.84 9.70
N ASP A 182 15.91 -5.04 10.36
CA ASP A 182 16.31 -6.33 10.94
C ASP A 182 15.27 -6.82 11.97
N SER A 183 14.75 -5.92 12.80
CA SER A 183 13.66 -6.23 13.75
C SER A 183 12.37 -6.65 13.04
N MET A 184 12.00 -6.01 11.93
CA MET A 184 10.85 -6.42 11.13
C MET A 184 11.06 -7.80 10.50
N CYS A 185 12.23 -8.06 9.95
CA CYS A 185 12.58 -9.38 9.39
C CYS A 185 12.51 -10.48 10.47
N ALA A 186 13.04 -10.21 11.65
CA ALA A 186 12.95 -11.12 12.79
C ALA A 186 11.49 -11.41 13.20
N TYR A 187 10.64 -10.38 13.19
CA TYR A 187 9.21 -10.55 13.40
C TYR A 187 8.59 -11.48 12.35
N TRP A 188 8.94 -11.35 11.09
CA TRP A 188 8.44 -12.24 10.03
C TRP A 188 9.07 -13.64 10.08
N GLY A 189 10.21 -13.80 10.74
CA GLY A 189 10.96 -15.05 10.80
C GLY A 189 11.85 -15.26 9.58
N ILE A 190 12.30 -14.17 8.95
CA ILE A 190 13.21 -14.19 7.79
C ILE A 190 14.54 -13.52 8.14
N ASN A 191 15.59 -13.89 7.39
CA ASN A 191 16.91 -13.30 7.58
C ASN A 191 17.04 -12.00 6.76
N ALA A 192 17.49 -10.93 7.39
CA ALA A 192 17.60 -9.59 6.81
C ALA A 192 18.79 -9.41 5.85
N THR A 193 19.69 -10.38 5.73
CA THR A 193 21.01 -10.19 5.12
C THR A 193 20.96 -9.75 3.64
N SER A 194 19.90 -10.08 2.91
CA SER A 194 19.75 -9.80 1.48
C SER A 194 19.00 -8.52 1.13
N ALA A 195 18.36 -7.87 2.12
CA ALA A 195 17.37 -6.84 1.85
C ALA A 195 17.90 -5.39 1.85
N ARG A 196 19.18 -5.19 2.17
CA ARG A 196 19.79 -3.85 2.36
C ARG A 196 19.95 -3.01 1.09
N GLN A 197 19.57 -3.50 -0.09
CA GLN A 197 19.70 -2.80 -1.38
C GLN A 197 18.37 -2.58 -2.10
N ILE A 198 17.29 -2.33 -1.36
CA ILE A 198 15.98 -2.11 -1.97
C ILE A 198 15.96 -0.73 -2.64
N LYS A 199 15.91 -0.72 -3.96
CA LYS A 199 15.60 0.49 -4.71
C LYS A 199 14.08 0.69 -4.76
N PRO A 200 13.59 1.95 -4.68
CA PRO A 200 12.16 2.22 -4.83
C PRO A 200 11.65 1.68 -6.19
N ALA A 201 10.69 0.75 -6.16
CA ALA A 201 10.18 0.11 -7.37
C ALA A 201 9.24 1.02 -8.19
N HIS A 202 8.58 1.97 -7.55
CA HIS A 202 7.63 2.89 -8.17
C HIS A 202 7.90 4.33 -7.73
N VAL A 203 8.72 5.02 -8.51
CA VAL A 203 8.90 6.47 -8.35
C VAL A 203 7.80 7.16 -9.15
N GLY A 204 6.88 7.83 -8.46
CA GLY A 204 5.85 8.66 -9.10
C GLY A 204 6.45 9.89 -9.80
N VAL A 205 5.62 10.64 -10.53
CA VAL A 205 6.05 11.95 -11.07
C VAL A 205 6.50 12.83 -9.91
N ALA A 206 7.73 13.32 -9.97
CA ALA A 206 8.25 14.23 -8.97
C ALA A 206 7.49 15.57 -9.08
N ALA A 207 6.96 16.03 -7.95
CA ALA A 207 6.35 17.34 -7.84
C ALA A 207 6.50 17.83 -6.40
N PRO A 208 6.97 19.05 -6.17
CA PRO A 208 7.04 19.62 -4.84
C PRO A 208 5.64 19.77 -4.26
N PHE A 209 5.53 19.66 -2.93
CA PHE A 209 4.28 19.99 -2.26
C PHE A 209 4.04 21.51 -2.35
N PRO A 210 2.82 22.00 -2.66
CA PRO A 210 2.55 23.43 -2.74
C PRO A 210 2.62 24.04 -1.32
N GLU A 211 3.65 24.85 -1.07
CA GLU A 211 3.91 25.39 0.27
C GLU A 211 2.75 26.23 0.82
N GLY A 212 2.02 26.94 -0.05
CA GLY A 212 0.82 27.69 0.37
C GLY A 212 -0.32 26.85 0.94
N LEU A 213 -0.33 25.51 0.67
CA LEU A 213 -1.33 24.58 1.17
C LEU A 213 -0.81 23.70 2.32
N ARG A 214 0.47 23.82 2.68
CA ARG A 214 1.12 22.93 3.66
C ARG A 214 0.45 23.02 5.03
N ARG A 215 0.25 24.23 5.53
CA ARG A 215 -0.34 24.46 6.86
C ARG A 215 -1.75 23.91 6.97
N ASP A 216 -2.60 24.19 6.00
CA ASP A 216 -3.99 23.73 5.99
C ASP A 216 -4.05 22.19 5.87
N THR A 217 -3.16 21.60 5.05
CA THR A 217 -3.05 20.16 4.92
C THR A 217 -2.60 19.51 6.22
N LEU A 218 -1.59 20.06 6.89
CA LEU A 218 -1.14 19.55 8.18
C LEU A 218 -2.24 19.66 9.23
N GLN A 219 -2.96 20.78 9.27
CA GLN A 219 -4.10 20.95 10.18
C GLN A 219 -5.21 19.93 9.91
N PHE A 220 -5.52 19.66 8.65
CA PHE A 220 -6.47 18.59 8.25
C PHE A 220 -6.01 17.21 8.73
N LEU A 221 -4.71 16.93 8.72
CA LEU A 221 -4.11 15.65 9.11
C LEU A 221 -3.73 15.60 10.61
N LYS A 222 -3.98 16.67 11.38
CA LYS A 222 -3.53 16.80 12.77
C LYS A 222 -3.87 15.60 13.65
N THR A 223 -5.10 15.09 13.53
CA THR A 223 -5.54 13.93 14.32
C THR A 223 -4.70 12.67 14.09
N GLN A 224 -4.12 12.51 12.91
CA GLN A 224 -3.25 11.38 12.61
C GLN A 224 -1.86 11.57 13.22
N TYR A 225 -1.32 12.78 13.17
CA TYR A 225 -0.06 13.11 13.82
C TYR A 225 -0.15 13.00 15.35
N ASP A 226 -1.23 13.51 15.94
CA ASP A 226 -1.47 13.40 17.39
C ASP A 226 -1.57 11.93 17.81
N PHE A 227 -2.41 11.14 17.12
CA PHE A 227 -2.55 9.72 17.41
C PHE A 227 -1.22 8.98 17.39
N VAL A 228 -0.40 9.21 16.37
CA VAL A 228 0.89 8.50 16.26
C VAL A 228 1.88 8.99 17.31
N ALA A 229 1.91 10.29 17.63
CA ALA A 229 2.78 10.82 18.67
C ALA A 229 2.41 10.32 20.08
N ASP A 230 1.14 10.12 20.35
CA ASP A 230 0.65 9.62 21.64
C ASP A 230 0.90 8.11 21.82
N ASN A 231 1.08 7.37 20.74
CA ASN A 231 1.16 5.90 20.80
C ASN A 231 2.52 5.32 20.41
N PHE A 232 3.43 6.11 19.82
CA PHE A 232 4.73 5.65 19.35
C PHE A 232 5.86 6.61 19.77
N ALA A 233 6.88 6.06 20.44
CA ALA A 233 7.98 6.87 20.98
C ALA A 233 8.97 7.36 19.92
N ASP A 234 9.33 6.49 18.96
CA ASP A 234 10.37 6.74 17.97
C ASP A 234 9.81 7.15 16.61
N LEU A 235 9.37 8.40 16.49
CA LEU A 235 8.88 8.92 15.22
C LEU A 235 10.02 9.17 14.24
N PRO A 236 9.87 8.82 12.94
CA PRO A 236 10.79 9.26 11.92
C PRO A 236 10.92 10.79 11.84
N GLU A 237 12.03 11.26 11.32
CA GLU A 237 12.37 12.70 11.34
C GLU A 237 11.31 13.56 10.61
N ASN A 238 10.85 13.13 9.45
CA ASN A 238 9.83 13.85 8.68
C ASN A 238 8.49 13.97 9.45
N TRP A 239 8.08 12.95 10.21
CA TRP A 239 6.90 13.02 11.07
C TRP A 239 7.04 14.05 12.17
N ARG A 240 8.21 14.11 12.82
CA ARG A 240 8.49 15.10 13.86
C ARG A 240 8.47 16.51 13.28
N LYS A 241 9.18 16.76 12.17
CA LYS A 241 9.20 18.06 11.47
C LYS A 241 7.81 18.54 11.07
N ASN A 242 6.99 17.67 10.48
CA ASN A 242 5.63 18.02 10.09
C ASN A 242 4.74 18.30 11.30
N ARG A 243 4.93 17.58 12.41
CA ARG A 243 4.20 17.83 13.66
C ARG A 243 4.59 19.15 14.32
N GLU A 244 5.87 19.52 14.32
CA GLU A 244 6.34 20.80 14.85
C GLU A 244 5.69 22.00 14.14
N LEU A 245 5.34 21.86 12.86
CA LEU A 245 4.62 22.91 12.11
C LEU A 245 3.13 23.02 12.50
N LEU A 246 2.62 22.12 13.34
CA LEU A 246 1.24 22.16 13.87
C LEU A 246 1.16 22.84 15.24
N ALA A 247 2.28 23.08 15.90
CA ALA A 247 2.35 23.78 17.17
C ALA A 247 2.29 25.30 16.95
#